data_32c2076c77ed7becc36ec3c7545ba859
#
_entry.id   32c2076c77ed7becc36ec3c7545ba859
#
_cell.length_a   1.000
_cell.length_b   1.000
_cell.length_c   1.000
_cell.angle_alpha   90.00
_cell.angle_beta   90.00
_cell.angle_gamma   90.00
#
_symmetry.space_group_name_H-M   'P 1'
#
loop_
_entity.id
_entity.type
_entity.pdbx_description
1 polymer ?
#
loop_
_entity_poly.entity_id
_entity_poly.type
_entity_poly.pdbx_seq_one_letter_code
_entity_poly.pdbx_strand_id
1 'polypeptide(L)'
;MDNRLMQQTKALADKATSLASDALTNAASAATDFGESVSAAVNSTASAYKEAVDEVRDSLPEFKDIVAQAARMPGVSVDRATYLSTALGRRRDQRIIQAAIKTTPTYAGISDRDIELAALKSIAKERRRTTLISAAAGIPGGAAMAATVPADLVQFWMHLLRVLQKLSYLYGWGDLVSLDGREPDGPKRAAVVLFLATMAGIEEADGALRSLAILRVSGAQESDLRAALLREPYSSAVATSSAALSTRLTTRLTGQVAEKAIPVVGGLISGKVSNASFNDMAKRLHKQLKTYGG
;
A
#
# COMPACT_ATOMS: atom_id res chain seq x y z
N MET A 1 10.65 -15.49 -6.75
CA MET A 1 10.85 -14.82 -5.45
C MET A 1 12.31 -14.99 -5.09
N ASP A 2 13.04 -13.90 -4.98
CA ASP A 2 14.52 -13.95 -4.88
C ASP A 2 14.90 -14.45 -3.47
N ASN A 3 15.44 -15.66 -3.41
CA ASN A 3 15.86 -16.35 -2.18
C ASN A 3 16.94 -15.53 -1.41
N ARG A 4 17.64 -14.66 -2.13
CA ARG A 4 18.69 -13.79 -1.61
C ARG A 4 18.13 -12.66 -0.74
N LEU A 5 17.02 -12.03 -1.18
CA LEU A 5 16.33 -10.97 -0.43
C LEU A 5 15.73 -11.52 0.88
N MET A 6 15.17 -12.72 0.82
CA MET A 6 14.63 -13.42 1.99
C MET A 6 15.72 -13.78 3.02
N GLN A 7 16.89 -14.21 2.56
CA GLN A 7 18.02 -14.53 3.44
C GLN A 7 18.61 -13.27 4.08
N GLN A 8 18.73 -12.17 3.33
CA GLN A 8 19.24 -10.90 3.87
C GLN A 8 18.29 -10.33 4.94
N THR A 9 16.99 -10.31 4.67
CA THR A 9 16.01 -9.78 5.64
C THR A 9 15.92 -10.64 6.92
N LYS A 10 16.08 -11.96 6.78
CA LYS A 10 16.14 -12.86 7.93
C LYS A 10 17.40 -12.60 8.78
N ALA A 11 18.56 -12.48 8.14
CA ALA A 11 19.81 -12.20 8.83
C ALA A 11 19.79 -10.85 9.57
N LEU A 12 19.16 -9.83 8.99
CA LEU A 12 19.00 -8.50 9.60
C LEU A 12 18.08 -8.53 10.83
N ALA A 13 16.99 -9.27 10.77
CA ALA A 13 16.08 -9.38 11.89
C ALA A 13 16.65 -10.24 13.02
N ASP A 14 17.39 -11.31 12.69
CA ASP A 14 18.08 -12.13 13.67
C ASP A 14 19.17 -11.29 14.39
N LYS A 15 19.90 -10.44 13.64
CA LYS A 15 20.90 -9.52 14.19
C LYS A 15 20.26 -8.44 15.08
N ALA A 16 19.13 -7.84 14.64
CA ALA A 16 18.40 -6.86 15.44
C ALA A 16 17.85 -7.46 16.75
N THR A 17 17.36 -8.71 16.69
CA THR A 17 16.85 -9.43 17.85
C THR A 17 17.98 -9.82 18.81
N SER A 18 19.12 -10.27 18.29
CA SER A 18 20.33 -10.57 19.08
C SER A 18 20.85 -9.32 19.78
N LEU A 19 21.03 -8.21 19.07
CA LEU A 19 21.51 -6.94 19.65
C LEU A 19 20.58 -6.41 20.75
N ALA A 20 19.26 -6.50 20.55
CA ALA A 20 18.28 -6.10 21.56
C ALA A 20 18.30 -7.03 22.79
N SER A 21 18.46 -8.34 22.59
CA SER A 21 18.57 -9.32 23.65
C SER A 21 19.87 -9.14 24.48
N ASP A 22 20.98 -8.93 23.79
CA ASP A 22 22.29 -8.70 24.45
C ASP A 22 22.29 -7.39 25.23
N ALA A 23 21.67 -6.32 24.70
CA ALA A 23 21.53 -5.04 25.39
C ALA A 23 20.62 -5.14 26.63
N LEU A 24 19.53 -5.92 26.57
CA LEU A 24 18.64 -6.17 27.71
C LEU A 24 19.34 -7.03 28.79
N THR A 25 20.09 -8.02 28.37
CA THR A 25 20.88 -8.88 29.31
C THR A 25 21.98 -8.08 30.01
N ASN A 26 22.67 -7.20 29.28
CA ASN A 26 23.67 -6.30 29.84
C ASN A 26 23.05 -5.24 30.77
N ALA A 27 21.88 -4.72 30.46
CA ALA A 27 21.15 -3.81 31.33
C ALA A 27 20.65 -4.48 32.61
N ALA A 28 20.26 -5.76 32.57
CA ALA A 28 19.82 -6.52 33.72
C ALA A 28 20.99 -6.87 34.67
N SER A 29 22.19 -7.13 34.14
CA SER A 29 23.41 -7.41 34.94
C SER A 29 24.01 -6.13 35.55
N ALA A 30 23.79 -4.95 34.96
CA ALA A 30 24.29 -3.66 35.43
C ALA A 30 23.43 -2.99 36.52
N ALA A 31 22.35 -3.64 36.96
CA ALA A 31 21.41 -3.07 37.95
C ALA A 31 22.00 -2.91 39.35
N THR A 32 23.26 -3.28 39.58
CA THR A 32 23.97 -3.17 40.86
C THR A 32 24.80 -1.88 41.02
N ASP A 33 25.04 -1.11 39.93
CA ASP A 33 25.76 0.18 39.99
C ASP A 33 24.93 1.30 39.30
N PHE A 34 24.07 1.92 40.10
CA PHE A 34 22.76 2.49 39.67
C PHE A 34 22.76 3.87 39.00
N GLY A 35 23.85 4.46 38.61
CA GLY A 35 23.81 5.82 38.06
C GLY A 35 24.35 5.97 36.64
N GLU A 36 25.63 5.67 36.46
CA GLU A 36 26.32 5.88 35.19
C GLU A 36 26.11 4.69 34.22
N SER A 37 25.94 3.50 34.75
CA SER A 37 25.77 2.27 33.96
C SER A 37 24.40 2.19 33.27
N VAL A 38 23.33 2.73 33.87
CA VAL A 38 22.00 2.79 33.23
C VAL A 38 22.00 3.73 32.03
N SER A 39 22.66 4.88 32.16
CA SER A 39 22.80 5.83 31.06
C SER A 39 23.59 5.27 29.87
N ALA A 40 24.69 4.56 30.16
CA ALA A 40 25.51 3.89 29.16
C ALA A 40 24.74 2.74 28.46
N ALA A 41 24.01 1.94 29.24
CA ALA A 41 23.17 0.87 28.67
C ALA A 41 22.03 1.38 27.81
N VAL A 42 21.36 2.45 28.21
CA VAL A 42 20.31 3.12 27.42
C VAL A 42 20.91 3.70 26.13
N ASN A 43 22.06 4.35 26.18
CA ASN A 43 22.73 4.89 25.02
C ASN A 43 23.25 3.79 24.07
N SER A 44 23.80 2.69 24.58
CA SER A 44 24.23 1.55 23.76
C SER A 44 23.05 0.84 23.10
N THR A 45 21.94 0.69 23.82
CA THR A 45 20.69 0.14 23.26
C THR A 45 20.12 1.05 22.19
N ALA A 46 20.12 2.37 22.41
CA ALA A 46 19.66 3.33 21.42
C ALA A 46 20.57 3.37 20.18
N SER A 47 21.88 3.22 20.35
CA SER A 47 22.84 3.15 19.24
C SER A 47 22.69 1.86 18.42
N ALA A 48 22.60 0.71 19.09
CA ALA A 48 22.36 -0.58 18.44
C ALA A 48 21.01 -0.61 17.70
N TYR A 49 19.98 -0.02 18.31
CA TYR A 49 18.68 0.16 17.69
C TYR A 49 18.75 1.03 16.43
N LYS A 50 19.45 2.16 16.50
CA LYS A 50 19.65 3.06 15.36
C LYS A 50 20.40 2.36 14.22
N GLU A 51 21.48 1.64 14.54
CA GLU A 51 22.24 0.89 13.55
C GLU A 51 21.39 -0.20 12.86
N ALA A 52 20.59 -0.95 13.61
CA ALA A 52 19.67 -1.93 13.05
C ALA A 52 18.57 -1.30 12.17
N VAL A 53 18.08 -0.13 12.54
CA VAL A 53 17.10 0.64 11.75
C VAL A 53 17.74 1.16 10.46
N ASP A 54 18.96 1.68 10.52
CA ASP A 54 19.69 2.20 9.36
C ASP A 54 20.06 1.03 8.40
N GLU A 55 20.52 -0.10 8.89
CA GLU A 55 20.80 -1.31 8.10
C GLU A 55 19.53 -1.85 7.41
N VAL A 56 18.40 -1.86 8.11
CA VAL A 56 17.09 -2.21 7.51
C VAL A 56 16.69 -1.21 6.44
N ARG A 57 16.86 0.11 6.69
CA ARG A 57 16.56 1.16 5.72
C ARG A 57 17.34 0.97 4.42
N ASP A 58 18.64 0.72 4.51
CA ASP A 58 19.53 0.58 3.36
C ASP A 58 19.27 -0.70 2.56
N SER A 59 18.69 -1.73 3.21
CA SER A 59 18.33 -3.01 2.57
C SER A 59 16.94 -3.02 1.95
N LEU A 60 16.09 -2.02 2.24
CA LEU A 60 14.72 -1.98 1.72
C LEU A 60 14.71 -1.71 0.22
N PRO A 61 13.91 -2.49 -0.56
CA PRO A 61 13.69 -2.18 -1.95
C PRO A 61 13.01 -0.82 -2.10
N GLU A 62 13.31 -0.10 -3.17
CA GLU A 62 12.65 1.15 -3.46
C GLU A 62 11.12 0.94 -3.60
N PHE A 63 10.34 1.96 -3.27
CA PHE A 63 8.89 1.90 -3.39
C PHE A 63 8.43 1.44 -4.78
N LYS A 64 9.10 1.89 -5.83
CA LYS A 64 8.82 1.48 -7.21
C LYS A 64 8.93 -0.03 -7.42
N ASP A 65 9.95 -0.67 -6.79
CA ASP A 65 10.21 -2.10 -6.95
C ASP A 65 9.17 -2.93 -6.20
N ILE A 66 8.73 -2.47 -5.03
CA ILE A 66 7.65 -3.10 -4.27
C ILE A 66 6.34 -3.05 -5.04
N VAL A 67 6.00 -1.89 -5.61
CA VAL A 67 4.79 -1.74 -6.43
C VAL A 67 4.86 -2.57 -7.70
N ALA A 68 6.02 -2.59 -8.37
CA ALA A 68 6.24 -3.41 -9.55
C ALA A 68 6.11 -4.91 -9.23
N GLN A 69 6.67 -5.36 -8.12
CA GLN A 69 6.54 -6.74 -7.66
C GLN A 69 5.09 -7.08 -7.31
N ALA A 70 4.40 -6.21 -6.59
CA ALA A 70 2.98 -6.39 -6.27
C ALA A 70 2.11 -6.43 -7.52
N ALA A 71 2.41 -5.60 -8.53
CA ALA A 71 1.69 -5.58 -9.81
C ALA A 71 1.85 -6.85 -10.64
N ARG A 72 2.93 -7.62 -10.42
CA ARG A 72 3.18 -8.92 -11.08
C ARG A 72 2.58 -10.10 -10.33
N MET A 73 2.06 -9.90 -9.12
CA MET A 73 1.52 -11.00 -8.34
C MET A 73 0.27 -11.62 -8.98
N PRO A 74 0.15 -12.95 -8.99
CA PRO A 74 -1.07 -13.61 -9.46
C PRO A 74 -2.30 -13.09 -8.72
N GLY A 75 -3.32 -12.71 -9.48
CA GLY A 75 -4.59 -12.22 -8.94
C GLY A 75 -4.59 -10.75 -8.50
N VAL A 76 -3.52 -9.97 -8.75
CA VAL A 76 -3.52 -8.52 -8.54
C VAL A 76 -4.44 -7.81 -9.53
N SER A 77 -4.40 -8.22 -10.78
CA SER A 77 -5.21 -7.64 -11.85
C SER A 77 -6.69 -7.90 -11.60
N VAL A 78 -7.50 -6.90 -11.89
CA VAL A 78 -8.95 -6.94 -11.79
C VAL A 78 -9.52 -6.69 -13.18
N ASP A 79 -10.14 -7.70 -13.76
CA ASP A 79 -10.84 -7.53 -15.04
C ASP A 79 -12.05 -6.61 -14.87
N ARG A 80 -12.07 -5.51 -15.63
CA ARG A 80 -13.09 -4.46 -15.56
C ARG A 80 -14.50 -5.00 -15.81
N ALA A 81 -14.66 -5.81 -16.85
CA ALA A 81 -15.96 -6.32 -17.26
C ALA A 81 -16.55 -7.26 -16.21
N THR A 82 -15.76 -8.21 -15.76
CA THR A 82 -16.14 -9.15 -14.69
C THR A 82 -16.43 -8.42 -13.38
N TYR A 83 -15.61 -7.43 -13.04
CA TYR A 83 -15.79 -6.69 -11.79
C TYR A 83 -17.07 -5.84 -11.82
N LEU A 84 -17.30 -5.02 -12.85
CA LEU A 84 -18.47 -4.18 -12.95
C LEU A 84 -19.75 -5.01 -13.03
N SER A 85 -19.73 -6.11 -13.79
CA SER A 85 -20.87 -7.05 -13.85
C SER A 85 -21.19 -7.63 -12.48
N THR A 86 -20.19 -8.00 -11.70
CA THR A 86 -20.39 -8.57 -10.36
C THR A 86 -20.83 -7.51 -9.34
N ALA A 87 -20.20 -6.32 -9.38
CA ALA A 87 -20.41 -5.27 -8.39
C ALA A 87 -21.74 -4.55 -8.58
N LEU A 88 -22.14 -4.34 -9.84
CA LEU A 88 -23.29 -3.50 -10.24
C LEU A 88 -24.44 -4.30 -10.85
N GLY A 89 -24.19 -5.54 -11.30
CA GLY A 89 -25.14 -6.33 -12.10
C GLY A 89 -26.34 -6.88 -11.33
N ARG A 90 -26.29 -6.90 -9.98
CA ARG A 90 -27.41 -7.42 -9.19
C ARG A 90 -28.67 -6.58 -9.44
N ARG A 91 -29.71 -7.21 -10.00
CA ARG A 91 -31.04 -6.60 -10.27
C ARG A 91 -31.03 -5.49 -11.32
N ARG A 92 -30.07 -5.48 -12.26
CA ARG A 92 -30.01 -4.51 -13.38
C ARG A 92 -30.11 -5.20 -14.73
N ASP A 93 -30.62 -4.46 -15.70
CA ASP A 93 -30.62 -4.88 -17.09
C ASP A 93 -29.17 -5.07 -17.57
N GLN A 94 -28.94 -6.17 -18.27
CA GLN A 94 -27.65 -6.50 -18.88
C GLN A 94 -27.14 -5.38 -19.81
N ARG A 95 -28.06 -4.67 -20.48
CA ARG A 95 -27.71 -3.55 -21.38
C ARG A 95 -27.06 -2.39 -20.61
N ILE A 96 -27.59 -2.06 -19.43
CA ILE A 96 -27.01 -1.02 -18.56
C ILE A 96 -25.60 -1.41 -18.12
N ILE A 97 -25.39 -2.68 -17.74
CA ILE A 97 -24.09 -3.17 -17.36
C ILE A 97 -23.11 -3.14 -18.52
N GLN A 98 -23.53 -3.54 -19.71
CA GLN A 98 -22.69 -3.46 -20.92
C GLN A 98 -22.34 -2.01 -21.28
N ALA A 99 -23.27 -1.07 -21.10
CA ALA A 99 -23.02 0.35 -21.28
C ALA A 99 -21.97 0.85 -20.25
N ALA A 100 -22.11 0.49 -18.96
CA ALA A 100 -21.17 0.85 -17.91
C ALA A 100 -19.76 0.32 -18.15
N ILE A 101 -19.63 -0.87 -18.73
CA ILE A 101 -18.35 -1.46 -19.11
C ILE A 101 -17.69 -0.68 -20.26
N LYS A 102 -18.50 -0.33 -21.27
CA LYS A 102 -18.00 0.38 -22.47
C LYS A 102 -17.71 1.86 -22.23
N THR A 103 -18.42 2.48 -21.29
CA THR A 103 -18.29 3.89 -20.96
C THR A 103 -17.91 4.07 -19.50
N THR A 104 -18.81 4.62 -18.67
CA THR A 104 -18.66 4.70 -17.22
C THR A 104 -19.97 4.32 -16.53
N PRO A 105 -19.95 3.87 -15.27
CA PRO A 105 -21.16 3.59 -14.52
C PRO A 105 -22.15 4.77 -14.47
N THR A 106 -21.64 5.98 -14.23
CA THR A 106 -22.46 7.21 -14.19
C THR A 106 -23.10 7.48 -15.55
N TYR A 107 -22.34 7.41 -16.64
CA TYR A 107 -22.86 7.63 -17.99
C TYR A 107 -23.91 6.57 -18.39
N ALA A 108 -23.78 5.36 -17.88
CA ALA A 108 -24.78 4.30 -18.08
C ALA A 108 -26.04 4.45 -17.22
N GLY A 109 -26.18 5.54 -16.46
CA GLY A 109 -27.34 5.84 -15.61
C GLY A 109 -27.36 5.09 -14.29
N ILE A 110 -26.23 4.58 -13.83
CA ILE A 110 -26.12 3.95 -12.49
C ILE A 110 -26.02 5.07 -11.44
N SER A 111 -26.87 5.01 -10.41
CA SER A 111 -26.94 6.05 -9.40
C SER A 111 -25.64 6.12 -8.56
N ASP A 112 -25.28 7.34 -8.12
CA ASP A 112 -24.12 7.57 -7.24
C ASP A 112 -24.20 6.74 -5.96
N ARG A 113 -25.41 6.56 -5.42
CA ARG A 113 -25.65 5.71 -4.26
C ARG A 113 -25.24 4.26 -4.50
N ASP A 114 -25.55 3.72 -5.66
CA ASP A 114 -25.21 2.32 -6.00
C ASP A 114 -23.71 2.17 -6.26
N ILE A 115 -23.10 3.16 -6.90
CA ILE A 115 -21.65 3.24 -7.11
C ILE A 115 -20.95 3.30 -5.75
N GLU A 116 -21.39 4.16 -4.85
CA GLU A 116 -20.85 4.28 -3.50
C GLU A 116 -20.97 2.98 -2.70
N LEU A 117 -22.14 2.33 -2.74
CA LEU A 117 -22.35 1.03 -2.07
C LEU A 117 -21.42 -0.05 -2.62
N ALA A 118 -21.20 -0.08 -3.94
CA ALA A 118 -20.25 -1.00 -4.57
C ALA A 118 -18.80 -0.70 -4.16
N ALA A 119 -18.43 0.57 -4.05
CA ALA A 119 -17.11 1.00 -3.56
C ALA A 119 -16.86 0.55 -2.13
N LEU A 120 -17.78 0.85 -1.21
CA LEU A 120 -17.67 0.46 0.20
C LEU A 120 -17.62 -1.07 0.40
N LYS A 121 -18.40 -1.83 -0.36
CA LYS A 121 -18.34 -3.31 -0.37
C LYS A 121 -17.00 -3.82 -0.87
N SER A 122 -16.42 -3.18 -1.88
CA SER A 122 -15.12 -3.57 -2.44
C SER A 122 -14.00 -3.29 -1.45
N ILE A 123 -14.02 -2.14 -0.78
CA ILE A 123 -13.07 -1.82 0.30
C ILE A 123 -13.18 -2.86 1.43
N ALA A 124 -14.39 -3.15 1.91
CA ALA A 124 -14.61 -4.12 2.97
C ALA A 124 -14.14 -5.54 2.58
N LYS A 125 -14.35 -5.95 1.32
CA LYS A 125 -13.93 -7.27 0.82
C LYS A 125 -12.40 -7.39 0.76
N GLU A 126 -11.69 -6.41 0.20
CA GLU A 126 -10.23 -6.44 0.13
C GLU A 126 -9.60 -6.31 1.52
N ARG A 127 -10.14 -5.46 2.40
CA ARG A 127 -9.73 -5.36 3.80
C ARG A 127 -9.78 -6.71 4.54
N ARG A 128 -10.89 -7.45 4.40
CA ARG A 128 -11.02 -8.78 5.04
C ARG A 128 -9.96 -9.76 4.54
N ARG A 129 -9.62 -9.71 3.25
CA ARG A 129 -8.57 -10.55 2.66
C ARG A 129 -7.20 -10.22 3.23
N THR A 130 -6.87 -8.94 3.35
CA THR A 130 -5.61 -8.50 3.96
C THR A 130 -5.48 -8.99 5.40
N THR A 131 -6.56 -8.90 6.20
CA THR A 131 -6.57 -9.32 7.60
C THR A 131 -6.39 -10.83 7.78
N LEU A 132 -7.03 -11.65 6.94
CA LEU A 132 -6.95 -13.11 7.03
C LEU A 132 -5.52 -13.61 6.77
N ILE A 133 -4.81 -13.01 5.83
CA ILE A 133 -3.46 -13.39 5.47
C ILE A 133 -2.48 -12.96 6.56
N SER A 134 -2.60 -11.74 7.08
CA SER A 134 -1.75 -11.24 8.18
C SER A 134 -1.94 -12.07 9.48
N ALA A 135 -3.15 -12.56 9.73
CA ALA A 135 -3.42 -13.43 10.88
C ALA A 135 -2.76 -14.82 10.72
N ALA A 136 -2.74 -15.37 9.50
CA ALA A 136 -2.09 -16.64 9.23
C ALA A 136 -0.56 -16.55 9.27
N ALA A 137 0.03 -15.42 8.88
CA ALA A 137 1.47 -15.17 8.91
C ALA A 137 2.00 -14.86 10.33
N GLY A 138 1.14 -14.46 11.26
CA GLY A 138 1.51 -14.14 12.66
C GLY A 138 1.65 -15.34 13.59
N ILE A 139 1.42 -16.56 13.11
CA ILE A 139 1.47 -17.78 13.94
C ILE A 139 2.88 -18.35 14.17
N PRO A 140 3.86 -18.27 13.26
CA PRO A 140 5.22 -18.70 13.55
C PRO A 140 5.99 -17.66 14.37
N GLY A 141 6.49 -18.04 15.53
CA GLY A 141 7.26 -17.15 16.43
C GLY A 141 8.67 -16.81 15.91
N GLY A 142 9.22 -15.68 16.35
CA GLY A 142 10.64 -15.32 16.26
C GLY A 142 11.22 -15.20 14.84
N ALA A 143 12.22 -16.01 14.52
CA ALA A 143 13.00 -15.94 13.28
C ALA A 143 12.17 -16.10 11.99
N ALA A 144 11.04 -16.82 12.03
CA ALA A 144 10.12 -16.93 10.89
C ALA A 144 9.39 -15.63 10.57
N MET A 145 9.20 -14.72 11.54
CA MET A 145 8.55 -13.41 11.32
C MET A 145 9.39 -12.47 10.47
N ALA A 146 10.71 -12.53 10.59
CA ALA A 146 11.62 -11.69 9.81
C ALA A 146 11.60 -12.00 8.31
N ALA A 147 11.44 -13.31 7.98
CA ALA A 147 11.33 -13.74 6.59
C ALA A 147 9.97 -13.39 5.95
N THR A 148 8.93 -13.15 6.75
CA THR A 148 7.56 -12.89 6.25
C THR A 148 7.26 -11.40 6.01
N VAL A 149 8.03 -10.48 6.62
CA VAL A 149 7.80 -9.03 6.47
C VAL A 149 7.76 -8.58 5.00
N PRO A 150 8.68 -8.96 4.12
CA PRO A 150 8.59 -8.60 2.71
C PRO A 150 7.36 -9.19 1.99
N ALA A 151 7.00 -10.43 2.31
CA ALA A 151 5.85 -11.08 1.70
C ALA A 151 4.54 -10.42 2.14
N ASP A 152 4.38 -10.11 3.41
CA ASP A 152 3.24 -9.37 3.94
C ASP A 152 3.13 -7.99 3.33
N LEU A 153 4.27 -7.31 3.13
CA LEU A 153 4.33 -6.00 2.50
C LEU A 153 3.86 -6.08 1.04
N VAL A 154 4.40 -7.01 0.26
CA VAL A 154 3.99 -7.21 -1.14
C VAL A 154 2.50 -7.54 -1.23
N GLN A 155 1.98 -8.38 -0.33
CA GLN A 155 0.56 -8.70 -0.27
C GLN A 155 -0.30 -7.51 0.11
N PHE A 156 0.12 -6.70 1.07
CA PHE A 156 -0.57 -5.46 1.43
C PHE A 156 -0.70 -4.52 0.22
N TRP A 157 0.38 -4.31 -0.51
CA TRP A 157 0.38 -3.48 -1.73
C TRP A 157 -0.42 -4.12 -2.85
N MET A 158 -0.40 -5.45 -3.00
CA MET A 158 -1.26 -6.16 -3.95
C MET A 158 -2.75 -5.86 -3.68
N HIS A 159 -3.19 -5.95 -2.42
CA HIS A 159 -4.58 -5.64 -2.08
C HIS A 159 -4.93 -4.16 -2.23
N LEU A 160 -3.98 -3.24 -1.98
CA LEU A 160 -4.15 -1.82 -2.27
C LEU A 160 -4.31 -1.58 -3.78
N LEU A 161 -3.49 -2.21 -4.62
CA LEU A 161 -3.63 -2.14 -6.09
C LEU A 161 -4.98 -2.71 -6.57
N ARG A 162 -5.46 -3.77 -5.94
CA ARG A 162 -6.80 -4.34 -6.26
C ARG A 162 -7.93 -3.39 -5.91
N VAL A 163 -7.92 -2.81 -4.72
CA VAL A 163 -8.98 -1.87 -4.33
C VAL A 163 -8.91 -0.58 -5.14
N LEU A 164 -7.70 -0.11 -5.44
CA LEU A 164 -7.45 1.02 -6.33
C LEU A 164 -8.11 0.80 -7.69
N GLN A 165 -7.83 -0.32 -8.38
CA GLN A 165 -8.44 -0.67 -9.67
C GLN A 165 -9.98 -0.70 -9.59
N LYS A 166 -10.54 -1.32 -8.55
CA LYS A 166 -11.99 -1.42 -8.36
C LYS A 166 -12.64 -0.05 -8.20
N LEU A 167 -12.03 0.81 -7.40
CA LEU A 167 -12.51 2.19 -7.23
C LEU A 167 -12.38 2.99 -8.53
N SER A 168 -11.25 2.86 -9.22
CA SER A 168 -11.04 3.49 -10.53
C SER A 168 -12.13 3.12 -11.52
N TYR A 169 -12.48 1.85 -11.65
CA TYR A 169 -13.54 1.39 -12.56
C TYR A 169 -14.92 1.93 -12.19
N LEU A 170 -15.25 1.97 -10.89
CA LEU A 170 -16.52 2.51 -10.43
C LEU A 170 -16.67 4.00 -10.73
N TYR A 171 -15.58 4.75 -10.67
CA TYR A 171 -15.56 6.19 -10.94
C TYR A 171 -15.05 6.54 -12.34
N GLY A 172 -15.13 5.58 -13.27
CA GLY A 172 -14.95 5.81 -14.71
C GLY A 172 -13.52 6.02 -15.18
N TRP A 173 -12.51 5.61 -14.40
CA TRP A 173 -11.12 5.59 -14.84
C TRP A 173 -10.81 4.31 -15.63
N GLY A 174 -9.78 4.39 -16.48
CA GLY A 174 -9.33 3.25 -17.29
C GLY A 174 -8.52 2.21 -16.52
N ASP A 175 -7.93 1.27 -17.26
CA ASP A 175 -7.10 0.20 -16.70
C ASP A 175 -5.75 0.75 -16.23
N LEU A 176 -5.47 0.63 -14.94
CA LEU A 176 -4.22 1.08 -14.31
C LEU A 176 -3.17 -0.02 -14.20
N VAL A 177 -3.61 -1.28 -14.08
CA VAL A 177 -2.74 -2.45 -13.98
C VAL A 177 -3.08 -3.40 -15.13
N SER A 178 -2.06 -3.85 -15.84
CA SER A 178 -2.24 -4.74 -16.99
C SER A 178 -2.68 -6.14 -16.57
N LEU A 179 -3.60 -6.75 -17.33
CA LEU A 179 -4.08 -8.11 -17.06
C LEU A 179 -3.04 -9.20 -17.37
N ASP A 180 -2.09 -8.89 -18.22
CA ASP A 180 -1.02 -9.80 -18.66
C ASP A 180 0.16 -9.90 -17.67
N GLY A 181 0.04 -9.26 -16.51
CA GLY A 181 1.09 -9.26 -15.49
C GLY A 181 2.33 -8.45 -15.87
N ARG A 182 2.28 -7.69 -16.97
CA ARG A 182 3.37 -6.77 -17.33
C ARG A 182 3.37 -5.56 -16.42
N GLU A 183 4.55 -5.01 -16.25
CA GLU A 183 4.70 -3.74 -15.53
C GLU A 183 3.92 -2.63 -16.23
N PRO A 184 3.19 -1.77 -15.48
CA PRO A 184 2.49 -0.64 -16.07
C PRO A 184 3.43 0.24 -16.89
N ASP A 185 2.99 0.68 -18.08
CA ASP A 185 3.73 1.65 -18.90
C ASP A 185 3.87 3.01 -18.18
N GLY A 186 4.68 3.92 -18.71
CA GLY A 186 4.97 5.21 -18.07
C GLY A 186 3.73 5.96 -17.58
N PRO A 187 2.72 6.21 -18.43
CA PRO A 187 1.48 6.89 -18.01
C PRO A 187 0.68 6.12 -16.95
N LYS A 188 0.53 4.79 -17.11
CA LYS A 188 -0.18 3.97 -16.12
C LYS A 188 0.57 3.94 -14.79
N ARG A 189 1.90 3.83 -14.82
CA ARG A 189 2.74 3.90 -13.63
C ARG A 189 2.57 5.25 -12.92
N ALA A 190 2.59 6.36 -13.64
CA ALA A 190 2.35 7.69 -13.10
C ALA A 190 0.97 7.79 -12.44
N ALA A 191 -0.07 7.29 -13.09
CA ALA A 191 -1.41 7.23 -12.51
C ALA A 191 -1.44 6.39 -11.23
N VAL A 192 -0.87 5.18 -11.24
CA VAL A 192 -0.80 4.32 -10.03
C VAL A 192 -0.10 5.03 -8.88
N VAL A 193 1.02 5.73 -9.15
CA VAL A 193 1.73 6.52 -8.12
C VAL A 193 0.83 7.59 -7.54
N LEU A 194 0.14 8.39 -8.35
CA LEU A 194 -0.77 9.44 -7.88
C LEU A 194 -1.93 8.87 -7.06
N PHE A 195 -2.56 7.78 -7.50
CA PHE A 195 -3.64 7.13 -6.76
C PHE A 195 -3.17 6.58 -5.41
N LEU A 196 -2.01 5.91 -5.37
CA LEU A 196 -1.44 5.41 -4.12
C LEU A 196 -1.01 6.55 -3.19
N ALA A 197 -0.49 7.64 -3.73
CA ALA A 197 -0.11 8.84 -2.98
C ALA A 197 -1.35 9.54 -2.38
N THR A 198 -2.43 9.65 -3.14
CA THR A 198 -3.75 10.09 -2.64
C THR A 198 -4.25 9.18 -1.51
N MET A 199 -4.15 7.87 -1.66
CA MET A 199 -4.47 6.93 -0.59
C MET A 199 -3.62 7.18 0.67
N ALA A 200 -2.36 7.53 0.49
CA ALA A 200 -1.45 7.88 1.58
C ALA A 200 -1.68 9.30 2.15
N GLY A 201 -2.51 10.13 1.54
CA GLY A 201 -2.83 11.50 1.97
C GLY A 201 -1.68 12.47 1.66
N ILE A 202 -1.11 12.37 0.46
CA ILE A 202 -0.10 13.31 -0.06
C ILE A 202 -0.85 14.38 -0.85
N GLU A 203 -0.73 15.64 -0.43
CA GLU A 203 -1.53 16.76 -0.93
C GLU A 203 -1.26 17.05 -2.41
N GLU A 204 -0.01 16.94 -2.85
CA GLU A 204 0.37 17.15 -4.25
C GLU A 204 -0.33 16.15 -5.18
N ALA A 205 -0.46 14.90 -4.73
CA ALA A 205 -1.19 13.86 -5.46
C ALA A 205 -2.69 14.15 -5.52
N ASP A 206 -3.27 14.62 -4.42
CA ASP A 206 -4.68 15.01 -4.35
C ASP A 206 -4.99 16.15 -5.32
N GLY A 207 -4.11 17.16 -5.38
CA GLY A 207 -4.21 18.29 -6.32
C GLY A 207 -4.12 17.84 -7.78
N ALA A 208 -3.14 16.99 -8.10
CA ALA A 208 -2.96 16.45 -9.45
C ALA A 208 -4.15 15.57 -9.86
N LEU A 209 -4.61 14.68 -8.98
CA LEU A 209 -5.76 13.81 -9.27
C LEU A 209 -7.05 14.62 -9.49
N ARG A 210 -7.25 15.68 -8.71
CA ARG A 210 -8.37 16.62 -8.89
C ARG A 210 -8.32 17.26 -10.28
N SER A 211 -7.17 17.79 -10.67
CA SER A 211 -6.99 18.44 -11.97
C SER A 211 -7.22 17.46 -13.14
N LEU A 212 -6.74 16.23 -13.04
CA LEU A 212 -7.00 15.18 -14.03
C LEU A 212 -8.48 14.81 -14.09
N ALA A 213 -9.17 14.74 -12.95
CA ALA A 213 -10.61 14.47 -12.90
C ALA A 213 -11.41 15.58 -13.57
N ILE A 214 -11.05 16.85 -13.37
CA ILE A 214 -11.66 18.00 -14.05
C ILE A 214 -11.47 17.88 -15.57
N LEU A 215 -10.25 17.59 -16.04
CA LEU A 215 -9.99 17.38 -17.47
C LEU A 215 -10.87 16.27 -18.04
N ARG A 216 -11.01 15.17 -17.33
CA ARG A 216 -11.85 14.05 -17.74
C ARG A 216 -13.33 14.44 -17.87
N VAL A 217 -13.87 15.12 -16.86
CA VAL A 217 -15.27 15.59 -16.87
C VAL A 217 -15.50 16.62 -17.97
N SER A 218 -14.48 17.42 -18.32
CA SER A 218 -14.51 18.36 -19.44
C SER A 218 -14.42 17.69 -20.83
N GLY A 219 -14.39 16.36 -20.89
CA GLY A 219 -14.42 15.60 -22.14
C GLY A 219 -13.06 15.16 -22.68
N ALA A 220 -11.98 15.33 -21.92
CA ALA A 220 -10.66 14.81 -22.32
C ALA A 220 -10.70 13.29 -22.50
N GLN A 221 -10.12 12.82 -23.59
CA GLN A 221 -10.01 11.39 -23.86
C GLN A 221 -8.95 10.74 -22.98
N GLU A 222 -8.99 9.41 -22.83
CA GLU A 222 -8.00 8.69 -22.04
C GLU A 222 -6.56 8.92 -22.55
N SER A 223 -6.38 9.05 -23.88
CA SER A 223 -5.11 9.42 -24.50
C SER A 223 -4.57 10.76 -24.01
N ASP A 224 -5.45 11.75 -23.83
CA ASP A 224 -5.08 13.09 -23.38
C ASP A 224 -4.66 13.09 -21.91
N LEU A 225 -5.40 12.35 -21.07
CA LEU A 225 -5.06 12.15 -19.66
C LEU A 225 -3.72 11.42 -19.50
N ARG A 226 -3.47 10.41 -20.33
CA ARG A 226 -2.19 9.68 -20.34
C ARG A 226 -1.04 10.58 -20.79
N ALA A 227 -1.24 11.41 -21.79
CA ALA A 227 -0.23 12.38 -22.25
C ALA A 227 0.02 13.47 -21.20
N ALA A 228 -1.01 13.94 -20.50
CA ALA A 228 -0.90 14.92 -19.44
C ALA A 228 -0.01 14.42 -18.29
N LEU A 229 -0.17 13.16 -17.86
CA LEU A 229 0.62 12.55 -16.78
C LEU A 229 2.13 12.57 -16.98
N LEU A 230 2.59 12.68 -18.24
CA LEU A 230 4.01 12.74 -18.60
C LEU A 230 4.56 14.16 -18.75
N ARG A 231 3.70 15.18 -18.58
CA ARG A 231 4.05 16.59 -18.75
C ARG A 231 3.83 17.38 -17.44
N GLU A 232 4.47 18.53 -17.36
CA GLU A 232 4.22 19.47 -16.26
C GLU A 232 2.78 20.00 -16.31
N PRO A 233 2.16 20.19 -15.12
CA PRO A 233 2.73 20.01 -13.77
C PRO A 233 2.60 18.58 -13.18
N TYR A 234 2.03 17.63 -13.90
CA TYR A 234 1.73 16.29 -13.38
C TYR A 234 2.99 15.45 -13.19
N SER A 235 3.98 15.56 -14.08
CA SER A 235 5.25 14.84 -13.95
C SER A 235 5.98 15.19 -12.65
N SER A 236 5.98 16.46 -12.28
CA SER A 236 6.53 16.94 -11.01
C SER A 236 5.73 16.40 -9.81
N ALA A 237 4.40 16.45 -9.87
CA ALA A 237 3.54 15.89 -8.83
C ALA A 237 3.77 14.37 -8.66
N VAL A 238 3.97 13.63 -9.74
CA VAL A 238 4.31 12.19 -9.71
C VAL A 238 5.65 11.96 -9.03
N ALA A 239 6.69 12.74 -9.38
CA ALA A 239 8.02 12.60 -8.81
C ALA A 239 8.01 12.90 -7.30
N THR A 240 7.40 14.02 -6.88
CA THR A 240 7.24 14.40 -5.47
C THR A 240 6.44 13.35 -4.70
N SER A 241 5.35 12.86 -5.28
CA SER A 241 4.51 11.83 -4.68
C SER A 241 5.25 10.50 -4.52
N SER A 242 6.08 10.11 -5.49
CA SER A 242 6.90 8.90 -5.42
C SER A 242 7.93 8.99 -4.29
N ALA A 243 8.63 10.11 -4.16
CA ALA A 243 9.59 10.35 -3.09
C ALA A 243 8.92 10.32 -1.71
N ALA A 244 7.77 10.99 -1.56
CA ALA A 244 7.02 11.01 -0.31
C ALA A 244 6.47 9.62 0.08
N LEU A 245 6.01 8.82 -0.89
CA LEU A 245 5.61 7.43 -0.67
C LEU A 245 6.78 6.56 -0.21
N SER A 246 7.95 6.70 -0.84
CA SER A 246 9.18 5.99 -0.45
C SER A 246 9.56 6.32 1.00
N THR A 247 9.58 7.59 1.37
CA THR A 247 9.89 8.03 2.74
C THR A 247 8.89 7.47 3.75
N ARG A 248 7.57 7.56 3.48
CA ARG A 248 6.53 7.03 4.38
C ARG A 248 6.59 5.51 4.52
N LEU A 249 6.91 4.81 3.44
CA LEU A 249 7.09 3.37 3.47
C LEU A 249 8.28 2.99 4.33
N THR A 250 9.44 3.61 4.12
CA THR A 250 10.65 3.39 4.90
C THR A 250 10.40 3.63 6.39
N THR A 251 9.81 4.77 6.76
CA THR A 251 9.49 5.10 8.15
C THR A 251 8.55 4.06 8.78
N ARG A 252 7.57 3.57 8.03
CA ARG A 252 6.63 2.57 8.55
C ARG A 252 7.28 1.21 8.75
N LEU A 253 8.14 0.80 7.84
CA LEU A 253 8.84 -0.49 7.93
C LEU A 253 9.88 -0.49 9.05
N THR A 254 10.66 0.58 9.18
CA THR A 254 11.61 0.73 10.28
C THR A 254 10.90 0.78 11.63
N GLY A 255 9.74 1.47 11.73
CA GLY A 255 8.91 1.45 12.94
C GLY A 255 8.38 0.05 13.28
N GLN A 256 7.95 -0.74 12.31
CA GLN A 256 7.47 -2.11 12.55
C GLN A 256 8.59 -3.07 12.97
N VAL A 257 9.80 -2.91 12.47
CA VAL A 257 10.97 -3.68 12.92
C VAL A 257 11.29 -3.33 14.37
N ALA A 258 11.23 -2.07 14.72
CA ALA A 258 11.41 -1.57 16.06
C ALA A 258 10.41 -2.17 17.07
N GLU A 259 9.13 -2.15 16.73
CA GLU A 259 8.06 -2.73 17.57
C GLU A 259 8.20 -4.24 17.74
N LYS A 260 8.71 -4.95 16.75
CA LYS A 260 8.91 -6.40 16.78
C LYS A 260 10.19 -6.81 17.54
N ALA A 261 11.18 -5.93 17.65
CA ALA A 261 12.38 -6.15 18.44
C ALA A 261 12.11 -6.13 19.95
N ILE A 262 10.95 -5.62 20.39
CA ILE A 262 10.51 -5.65 21.79
C ILE A 262 9.59 -6.86 22.00
N PRO A 263 10.01 -7.93 22.70
CA PRO A 263 9.32 -9.25 22.70
C PRO A 263 7.91 -9.28 23.31
N VAL A 264 7.47 -8.24 24.02
CA VAL A 264 6.26 -8.27 24.88
C VAL A 264 4.97 -7.83 24.18
N VAL A 265 5.03 -7.19 23.01
CA VAL A 265 3.86 -6.50 22.42
C VAL A 265 3.54 -6.92 20.97
N GLY A 266 4.39 -7.76 20.35
CA GLY A 266 4.43 -7.89 18.87
C GLY A 266 3.26 -8.59 18.17
N GLY A 267 2.53 -9.49 18.83
CA GLY A 267 1.59 -10.39 18.13
C GLY A 267 0.19 -9.83 17.83
N LEU A 268 -0.32 -8.95 18.69
CA LEU A 268 -1.71 -8.47 18.61
C LEU A 268 -1.87 -7.10 17.92
N ILE A 269 -0.80 -6.33 17.82
CA ILE A 269 -0.85 -4.94 17.30
C ILE A 269 -0.71 -4.91 15.78
N SER A 270 0.11 -5.78 15.17
CA SER A 270 0.41 -5.75 13.73
C SER A 270 -0.84 -5.90 12.84
N GLY A 271 -1.73 -6.82 13.14
CA GLY A 271 -2.93 -7.06 12.33
C GLY A 271 -3.96 -5.91 12.41
N LYS A 272 -4.10 -5.27 13.57
CA LYS A 272 -5.01 -4.14 13.76
C LYS A 272 -4.51 -2.88 13.07
N VAL A 273 -3.21 -2.59 13.16
CA VAL A 273 -2.58 -1.41 12.54
C VAL A 273 -2.63 -1.52 11.00
N SER A 274 -2.30 -2.68 10.44
CA SER A 274 -2.37 -2.90 8.99
C SER A 274 -3.80 -2.76 8.46
N ASN A 275 -4.79 -3.26 9.20
CA ASN A 275 -6.20 -3.19 8.84
C ASN A 275 -6.76 -1.76 8.89
N ALA A 276 -6.45 -1.00 9.94
CA ALA A 276 -6.83 0.41 10.05
C ALA A 276 -6.23 1.23 8.91
N SER A 277 -4.93 1.07 8.67
CA SER A 277 -4.21 1.75 7.59
C SER A 277 -4.77 1.46 6.20
N PHE A 278 -5.06 0.19 5.89
CA PHE A 278 -5.68 -0.19 4.62
C PHE A 278 -7.03 0.49 4.43
N ASN A 279 -7.87 0.45 5.47
CA ASN A 279 -9.20 1.04 5.43
C ASN A 279 -9.15 2.56 5.22
N ASP A 280 -8.25 3.25 5.92
CA ASP A 280 -8.12 4.70 5.84
C ASP A 280 -7.57 5.12 4.46
N MET A 281 -6.57 4.42 3.95
CA MET A 281 -6.04 4.62 2.60
C MET A 281 -7.11 4.44 1.53
N ALA A 282 -7.84 3.33 1.57
CA ALA A 282 -8.89 3.05 0.61
C ALA A 282 -10.05 4.07 0.68
N LYS A 283 -10.43 4.48 1.88
CA LYS A 283 -11.48 5.50 2.08
C LYS A 283 -11.07 6.90 1.61
N ARG A 284 -9.79 7.28 1.76
CA ARG A 284 -9.28 8.55 1.22
C ARG A 284 -9.44 8.60 -0.30
N LEU A 285 -8.95 7.57 -0.99
CA LEU A 285 -9.13 7.49 -2.44
C LEU A 285 -10.61 7.52 -2.83
N HIS A 286 -11.44 6.70 -2.17
CA HIS A 286 -12.88 6.69 -2.40
C HIS A 286 -13.51 8.09 -2.27
N LYS A 287 -13.17 8.82 -1.22
CA LYS A 287 -13.66 10.20 -1.00
C LYS A 287 -13.25 11.13 -2.14
N GLN A 288 -12.00 11.09 -2.57
CA GLN A 288 -11.50 11.93 -3.66
C GLN A 288 -12.20 11.59 -4.99
N LEU A 289 -12.27 10.30 -5.33
CA LEU A 289 -12.91 9.87 -6.57
C LEU A 289 -14.41 10.17 -6.59
N LYS A 290 -15.11 10.06 -5.45
CA LYS A 290 -16.52 10.43 -5.32
C LYS A 290 -16.73 11.94 -5.53
N THR A 291 -15.83 12.77 -5.02
CA THR A 291 -15.93 14.22 -5.13
C THR A 291 -15.70 14.73 -6.56
N TYR A 292 -14.84 14.08 -7.31
CA TYR A 292 -14.40 14.55 -8.64
C TYR A 292 -14.71 13.59 -9.77
N GLY A 293 -15.30 12.44 -9.53
CA GLY A 293 -15.52 11.36 -10.50
C GLY A 293 -16.97 11.17 -10.94
N GLY A 294 -17.86 12.07 -10.50
CA GLY A 294 -19.29 12.07 -10.86
C GLY A 294 -19.56 12.61 -12.24
#